data_158d937f48f43143b2f44488d8fc3373
#
_entry.id   158d937f48f43143b2f44488d8fc3373
#
_cell.length_a   1.000
_cell.length_b   1.000
_cell.length_c   1.000
_cell.angle_alpha   90.00
_cell.angle_beta   90.00
_cell.angle_gamma   90.00
#
_symmetry.space_group_name_H-M   'P 1'
#
loop_
_entity.id
_entity.type
_entity.pdbx_description
1 polymer ?
#
loop_
_entity_poly.entity_id
_entity_poly.type
_entity_poly.pdbx_seq_one_letter_code
_entity_poly.pdbx_strand_id
1 'polypeptide(L)'
;MKMTVAITNHNQHAMVKETIELLLSSATKPAHIYVLSDGKPFWDFTGDPRVVPLNNTGKFTGRCGNRNSVIAPFLESGDDAIVFMDGDCFPDTPDFLENYAILLDNHDLVFGTRRHTPVTGLHMPPSDLLTANMDNLYHCEPLNYADLRLVSGAVGAWRNSRTFSERLDLMLTGMIGWSCNFGFSRNGLERLREFQKSTYGLDEGIFDSNAFQEGWGYEDVAMGIDALYAGLDITITDGVRVGHHSHDRSDGLFDHVKGRHAIMERYRGLEKASESWEWVKRAAIVASAFFTGGLITGLVTCAITMQSMMGIN
;
A
#
# COMPACT_ATOMS: atom_id res chain seq x y z
N MET A 1 -11.70 -13.29 12.81
CA MET A 1 -10.49 -12.48 12.56
C MET A 1 -10.47 -11.29 13.51
N LYS A 2 -9.41 -11.10 14.28
CA LYS A 2 -9.17 -9.90 15.10
C LYS A 2 -8.48 -8.85 14.24
N MET A 3 -9.03 -7.65 14.17
CA MET A 3 -8.50 -6.59 13.29
C MET A 3 -8.10 -5.36 14.08
N THR A 4 -6.91 -4.86 13.78
CA THR A 4 -6.45 -3.52 14.11
C THR A 4 -6.89 -2.54 13.01
N VAL A 5 -7.36 -1.36 13.37
CA VAL A 5 -7.52 -0.23 12.44
C VAL A 5 -6.53 0.85 12.81
N ALA A 6 -5.77 1.34 11.84
CA ALA A 6 -4.79 2.41 11.98
C ALA A 6 -5.27 3.64 11.20
N ILE A 7 -5.54 4.74 11.89
CA ILE A 7 -6.07 5.97 11.30
C ILE A 7 -4.98 7.04 11.38
N THR A 8 -4.51 7.55 10.23
CA THR A 8 -3.57 8.68 10.23
C THR A 8 -4.29 9.97 10.62
N ASN A 9 -3.61 10.83 11.36
CA ASN A 9 -4.16 12.11 11.79
C ASN A 9 -3.10 13.21 11.70
N HIS A 10 -3.33 14.17 10.81
CA HIS A 10 -2.55 15.40 10.76
C HIS A 10 -3.48 16.60 10.96
N ASN A 11 -3.82 16.88 12.23
CA ASN A 11 -4.75 17.96 12.63
C ASN A 11 -6.22 17.80 12.17
N GLN A 12 -6.64 16.61 11.74
CA GLN A 12 -7.99 16.28 11.24
C GLN A 12 -8.90 15.71 12.34
N HIS A 13 -8.75 16.17 13.57
CA HIS A 13 -9.35 15.56 14.78
C HIS A 13 -10.87 15.33 14.69
N ALA A 14 -11.61 16.26 14.08
CA ALA A 14 -13.07 16.14 13.95
C ALA A 14 -13.46 14.97 13.02
N MET A 15 -12.77 14.82 11.89
CA MET A 15 -13.02 13.74 10.93
C MET A 15 -12.63 12.38 11.52
N VAL A 16 -11.45 12.32 12.16
CA VAL A 16 -10.99 11.11 12.86
C VAL A 16 -11.95 10.68 13.95
N LYS A 17 -12.52 11.64 14.69
CA LYS A 17 -13.55 11.36 15.70
C LYS A 17 -14.77 10.67 15.09
N GLU A 18 -15.32 11.22 13.99
CA GLU A 18 -16.46 10.64 13.28
C GLU A 18 -16.15 9.21 12.81
N THR A 19 -14.96 9.00 12.22
CA THR A 19 -14.52 7.67 11.81
C THR A 19 -14.44 6.67 12.94
N ILE A 20 -13.93 7.06 14.11
CA ILE A 20 -13.88 6.21 15.30
C ILE A 20 -15.30 5.84 15.76
N GLU A 21 -16.22 6.81 15.84
CA GLU A 21 -17.60 6.58 16.21
C GLU A 21 -18.30 5.57 15.28
N LEU A 22 -18.09 5.70 13.97
CA LEU A 22 -18.60 4.76 12.97
C LEU A 22 -18.02 3.36 13.16
N LEU A 23 -16.69 3.22 13.33
CA LEU A 23 -16.04 1.94 13.58
C LEU A 23 -16.51 1.27 14.87
N LEU A 24 -16.69 2.05 15.94
CA LEU A 24 -17.19 1.55 17.21
C LEU A 24 -18.69 1.18 17.15
N SER A 25 -19.46 1.76 16.24
CA SER A 25 -20.87 1.43 16.02
C SER A 25 -21.10 0.27 15.05
N SER A 26 -20.10 -0.12 14.23
CA SER A 26 -20.20 -1.22 13.26
C SER A 26 -20.59 -2.55 13.92
N ALA A 27 -21.18 -3.47 13.15
CA ALA A 27 -21.53 -4.81 13.65
C ALA A 27 -20.27 -5.59 14.04
N THR A 28 -19.29 -5.64 13.16
CA THR A 28 -17.96 -6.18 13.45
C THR A 28 -17.09 -5.10 14.09
N LYS A 29 -16.63 -5.34 15.32
CA LYS A 29 -15.82 -4.38 16.07
C LYS A 29 -14.34 -4.58 15.82
N PRO A 30 -13.54 -3.50 15.68
CA PRO A 30 -12.09 -3.62 15.70
C PRO A 30 -11.61 -4.08 17.07
N ALA A 31 -10.51 -4.85 17.10
CA ALA A 31 -9.82 -5.21 18.33
C ALA A 31 -9.07 -4.01 18.90
N HIS A 32 -8.41 -3.24 18.02
CA HIS A 32 -7.72 -1.99 18.35
C HIS A 32 -7.98 -0.94 17.27
N ILE A 33 -8.04 0.33 17.69
CA ILE A 33 -8.04 1.51 16.82
C ILE A 33 -6.85 2.37 17.25
N TYR A 34 -5.79 2.36 16.45
CA TYR A 34 -4.66 3.25 16.68
C TYR A 34 -4.85 4.55 15.91
N VAL A 35 -4.79 5.68 16.60
CA VAL A 35 -4.83 7.02 15.99
C VAL A 35 -3.40 7.55 15.91
N LEU A 36 -2.86 7.60 14.70
CA LEU A 36 -1.48 7.94 14.42
C LEU A 36 -1.35 9.43 14.17
N SER A 37 -0.94 10.20 15.19
CA SER A 37 -0.88 11.65 15.10
C SER A 37 0.55 12.17 15.02
N ASP A 38 0.88 12.90 13.96
CA ASP A 38 2.17 13.56 13.75
C ASP A 38 2.10 15.10 13.75
N GLY A 39 0.93 15.63 14.07
CA GLY A 39 0.66 17.05 14.28
C GLY A 39 0.33 17.38 15.73
N LYS A 40 -0.83 17.98 15.96
CA LYS A 40 -1.34 18.19 17.31
C LYS A 40 -1.70 16.84 17.93
N PRO A 41 -1.38 16.61 19.23
CA PRO A 41 -1.72 15.37 19.92
C PRO A 41 -3.22 15.08 19.82
N PHE A 42 -3.54 13.84 19.51
CA PHE A 42 -4.90 13.34 19.62
C PHE A 42 -5.15 12.85 21.04
N TRP A 43 -6.28 13.25 21.61
CA TRP A 43 -6.71 12.79 22.92
C TRP A 43 -7.92 11.89 22.76
N ASP A 44 -7.86 10.71 23.32
CA ASP A 44 -9.02 9.81 23.32
C ASP A 44 -10.19 10.49 24.06
N PHE A 45 -11.29 10.64 23.35
CA PHE A 45 -12.54 11.22 23.85
C PHE A 45 -13.59 10.15 24.17
N THR A 46 -13.34 8.90 23.76
CA THR A 46 -14.34 7.82 23.84
C THR A 46 -14.33 7.14 25.18
N GLY A 47 -13.18 7.08 25.85
CA GLY A 47 -12.93 6.23 27.00
C GLY A 47 -13.01 4.72 26.67
N ASP A 48 -13.06 4.35 25.39
CA ASP A 48 -13.05 2.95 24.94
C ASP A 48 -11.61 2.44 24.92
N PRO A 49 -11.30 1.36 25.66
CA PRO A 49 -9.91 0.87 25.78
C PRO A 49 -9.32 0.36 24.46
N ARG A 50 -10.13 0.20 23.43
CA ARG A 50 -9.66 -0.16 22.08
C ARG A 50 -9.07 1.03 21.31
N VAL A 51 -9.39 2.26 21.70
CA VAL A 51 -8.90 3.48 21.05
C VAL A 51 -7.58 3.89 21.70
N VAL A 52 -6.49 3.80 20.95
CA VAL A 52 -5.13 4.02 21.43
C VAL A 52 -4.47 5.15 20.63
N PRO A 53 -4.33 6.35 21.19
CA PRO A 53 -3.59 7.43 20.55
C PRO A 53 -2.08 7.15 20.51
N LEU A 54 -1.48 7.23 19.33
CA LEU A 54 -0.04 7.24 19.11
C LEU A 54 0.38 8.66 18.67
N ASN A 55 0.84 9.47 19.63
CA ASN A 55 1.27 10.84 19.37
C ASN A 55 2.75 10.83 18.95
N ASN A 56 2.97 10.82 17.65
CA ASN A 56 4.25 10.53 17.02
C ASN A 56 5.18 11.76 17.02
N THR A 57 6.47 11.49 17.22
CA THR A 57 7.55 12.50 17.19
C THR A 57 8.79 11.91 16.52
N GLY A 58 9.73 12.77 16.12
CA GLY A 58 11.01 12.33 15.56
C GLY A 58 10.85 11.50 14.28
N LYS A 59 11.41 10.30 14.25
CA LYS A 59 11.37 9.41 13.09
C LYS A 59 9.96 8.93 12.68
N PHE A 60 9.01 9.03 13.58
CA PHE A 60 7.62 8.63 13.34
C PHE A 60 6.74 9.80 12.87
N THR A 61 7.32 10.91 12.45
CA THR A 61 6.61 12.02 11.81
C THR A 61 6.61 11.89 10.29
N GLY A 62 5.74 12.67 9.63
CA GLY A 62 5.52 12.59 8.19
C GLY A 62 4.76 11.34 7.78
N ARG A 63 4.43 11.23 6.50
CA ARG A 63 3.54 10.17 5.99
C ARG A 63 4.05 8.77 6.24
N CYS A 64 5.32 8.52 5.91
CA CYS A 64 5.94 7.21 6.12
C CYS A 64 6.05 6.89 7.62
N GLY A 65 6.69 7.79 8.37
CA GLY A 65 6.95 7.59 9.79
C GLY A 65 5.67 7.42 10.58
N ASN A 66 4.66 8.24 10.32
CA ASN A 66 3.39 8.18 11.00
C ASN A 66 2.70 6.81 10.81
N ARG A 67 2.62 6.31 9.58
CA ARG A 67 2.06 4.97 9.31
C ARG A 67 2.93 3.84 9.87
N ASN A 68 4.25 3.98 9.84
CA ASN A 68 5.16 2.97 10.37
C ASN A 68 5.05 2.81 11.90
N SER A 69 4.63 3.85 12.61
CA SER A 69 4.55 3.83 14.10
C SER A 69 3.64 2.74 14.66
N VAL A 70 2.66 2.28 13.90
CA VAL A 70 1.71 1.25 14.35
C VAL A 70 2.21 -0.18 14.11
N ILE A 71 3.25 -0.37 13.30
CA ILE A 71 3.66 -1.71 12.88
C ILE A 71 4.11 -2.57 14.08
N ALA A 72 4.95 -2.03 14.96
CA ALA A 72 5.38 -2.76 16.16
C ALA A 72 4.21 -3.04 17.12
N PRO A 73 3.37 -2.04 17.50
CA PRO A 73 2.16 -2.30 18.29
C PRO A 73 1.23 -3.35 17.69
N PHE A 74 1.02 -3.33 16.38
CA PHE A 74 0.21 -4.34 15.70
C PHE A 74 0.81 -5.75 15.83
N LEU A 75 2.12 -5.89 15.60
CA LEU A 75 2.78 -7.18 15.70
C LEU A 75 2.75 -7.73 17.14
N GLU A 76 2.83 -6.86 18.13
CA GLU A 76 2.76 -7.21 19.57
C GLU A 76 1.32 -7.55 20.01
N SER A 77 0.29 -6.95 19.41
CA SER A 77 -1.11 -7.18 19.79
C SER A 77 -1.59 -8.61 19.55
N GLY A 78 -0.99 -9.33 18.60
CA GLY A 78 -1.43 -10.65 18.19
C GLY A 78 -2.72 -10.62 17.32
N ASP A 79 -3.12 -9.45 16.79
CA ASP A 79 -4.26 -9.34 15.88
C ASP A 79 -3.92 -9.96 14.52
N ASP A 80 -4.94 -10.47 13.82
CA ASP A 80 -4.80 -11.25 12.58
C ASP A 80 -4.58 -10.37 11.35
N ALA A 81 -5.09 -9.13 11.39
CA ALA A 81 -5.03 -8.21 10.26
C ALA A 81 -4.98 -6.74 10.71
N ILE A 82 -4.45 -5.87 9.84
CA ILE A 82 -4.41 -4.43 10.04
C ILE A 82 -5.02 -3.71 8.82
N VAL A 83 -5.89 -2.73 9.08
CA VAL A 83 -6.48 -1.85 8.08
C VAL A 83 -5.99 -0.44 8.32
N PHE A 84 -5.44 0.18 7.29
CA PHE A 84 -5.00 1.58 7.30
C PHE A 84 -6.06 2.47 6.66
N MET A 85 -6.33 3.60 7.28
CA MET A 85 -7.24 4.63 6.79
C MET A 85 -6.59 6.01 6.93
N ASP A 86 -6.81 6.87 5.96
CA ASP A 86 -6.45 8.29 6.11
C ASP A 86 -7.45 8.99 7.05
N GLY A 87 -7.00 10.04 7.73
CA GLY A 87 -7.78 10.73 8.75
C GLY A 87 -8.99 11.51 8.24
N ASP A 88 -9.07 11.68 6.92
CA ASP A 88 -10.20 12.26 6.18
C ASP A 88 -11.09 11.20 5.51
N CYS A 89 -10.86 9.92 5.83
CA CYS A 89 -11.65 8.81 5.33
C CYS A 89 -12.52 8.20 6.44
N PHE A 90 -13.68 7.68 6.05
CA PHE A 90 -14.60 6.98 6.94
C PHE A 90 -15.23 5.77 6.25
N PRO A 91 -15.63 4.70 6.97
CA PRO A 91 -16.33 3.57 6.39
C PRO A 91 -17.61 4.00 5.65
N ASP A 92 -17.75 3.62 4.37
CA ASP A 92 -18.93 3.97 3.55
C ASP A 92 -20.08 2.96 3.71
N THR A 93 -19.82 1.82 4.36
CA THR A 93 -20.83 0.78 4.62
C THR A 93 -20.72 0.24 6.04
N PRO A 94 -21.84 -0.22 6.65
CA PRO A 94 -21.83 -0.83 7.98
C PRO A 94 -20.98 -2.10 8.06
N ASP A 95 -20.83 -2.82 6.94
CA ASP A 95 -20.16 -4.11 6.86
C ASP A 95 -18.68 -3.98 6.50
N PHE A 96 -18.14 -2.76 6.55
CA PHE A 96 -16.78 -2.44 6.13
C PHE A 96 -15.71 -3.39 6.73
N LEU A 97 -15.72 -3.56 8.05
CA LEU A 97 -14.76 -4.44 8.72
C LEU A 97 -15.05 -5.92 8.49
N GLU A 98 -16.32 -6.31 8.36
CA GLU A 98 -16.69 -7.69 8.01
C GLU A 98 -16.17 -8.07 6.62
N ASN A 99 -16.36 -7.18 5.65
CA ASN A 99 -15.84 -7.37 4.30
C ASN A 99 -14.31 -7.45 4.27
N TYR A 100 -13.61 -6.61 5.05
CA TYR A 100 -12.16 -6.73 5.22
C TYR A 100 -11.77 -8.09 5.80
N ALA A 101 -12.49 -8.58 6.82
CA ALA A 101 -12.20 -9.88 7.43
C ALA A 101 -12.32 -11.02 6.42
N ILE A 102 -13.37 -11.01 5.59
CA ILE A 102 -13.59 -12.01 4.52
C ILE A 102 -12.48 -11.95 3.46
N LEU A 103 -12.12 -10.74 3.05
CA LEU A 103 -11.12 -10.55 2.00
C LEU A 103 -9.70 -10.90 2.49
N LEU A 104 -9.32 -10.48 3.69
CA LEU A 104 -7.99 -10.74 4.26
C LEU A 104 -7.80 -12.19 4.77
N ASP A 105 -8.88 -12.99 4.86
CA ASP A 105 -8.79 -14.43 5.04
C ASP A 105 -8.31 -15.14 3.77
N ASN A 106 -8.51 -14.52 2.61
CA ASN A 106 -8.19 -15.09 1.29
C ASN A 106 -7.06 -14.36 0.55
N HIS A 107 -6.71 -13.15 0.96
CA HIS A 107 -5.70 -12.31 0.29
C HIS A 107 -4.70 -11.74 1.31
N ASP A 108 -3.47 -11.54 0.86
CA ASP A 108 -2.41 -10.93 1.69
C ASP A 108 -2.58 -9.42 1.86
N LEU A 109 -3.07 -8.74 0.80
CA LEU A 109 -3.23 -7.29 0.74
C LEU A 109 -4.50 -6.93 -0.03
N VAL A 110 -5.30 -6.07 0.56
CA VAL A 110 -6.56 -5.57 0.00
C VAL A 110 -6.48 -4.06 -0.13
N PHE A 111 -6.68 -3.53 -1.33
CA PHE A 111 -6.91 -2.10 -1.56
C PHE A 111 -8.40 -1.86 -1.73
N GLY A 112 -8.96 -1.01 -0.88
CA GLY A 112 -10.32 -0.51 -1.03
C GLY A 112 -10.37 0.75 -1.88
N THR A 113 -11.52 1.01 -2.48
CA THR A 113 -11.78 2.24 -3.23
C THR A 113 -12.23 3.36 -2.31
N ARG A 114 -12.27 4.59 -2.83
CA ARG A 114 -12.81 5.74 -2.10
C ARG A 114 -13.82 6.50 -2.96
N ARG A 115 -14.76 7.14 -2.30
CA ARG A 115 -15.71 8.04 -2.89
C ARG A 115 -15.62 9.39 -2.20
N HIS A 116 -15.48 10.47 -2.96
CA HIS A 116 -15.56 11.81 -2.40
C HIS A 116 -16.97 12.14 -1.94
N THR A 117 -17.09 12.61 -0.71
CA THR A 117 -18.35 13.11 -0.19
C THR A 117 -18.15 14.56 0.23
N PRO A 118 -19.12 15.45 -0.07
CA PRO A 118 -19.12 16.79 0.51
C PRO A 118 -19.11 16.65 2.04
N VAL A 119 -18.29 17.43 2.71
CA VAL A 119 -18.34 17.51 4.18
C VAL A 119 -19.67 18.13 4.56
N THR A 120 -20.55 17.32 5.16
CA THR A 120 -21.84 17.80 5.62
C THR A 120 -21.62 18.76 6.78
N GLY A 121 -22.02 20.03 6.60
CA GLY A 121 -21.91 21.07 7.62
C GLY A 121 -20.75 22.06 7.46
N LEU A 122 -19.79 21.79 6.58
CA LEU A 122 -18.84 22.80 6.12
C LEU A 122 -19.34 23.34 4.76
N HIS A 123 -19.57 24.65 4.68
CA HIS A 123 -19.82 25.29 3.40
C HIS A 123 -18.56 25.22 2.54
N MET A 124 -18.51 24.24 1.68
CA MET A 124 -17.49 24.21 0.63
C MET A 124 -17.87 25.20 -0.47
N PRO A 125 -16.95 26.08 -0.89
CA PRO A 125 -17.19 26.90 -2.05
C PRO A 125 -17.41 26.03 -3.30
N PRO A 126 -18.27 26.44 -4.23
CA PRO A 126 -18.53 25.67 -5.46
C PRO A 126 -17.30 25.35 -6.30
N SER A 127 -16.24 26.16 -6.19
CA SER A 127 -14.93 25.91 -6.79
C SER A 127 -14.27 24.63 -6.33
N ASP A 128 -14.47 24.23 -5.06
CA ASP A 128 -13.80 23.08 -4.47
C ASP A 128 -14.48 21.75 -4.89
N LEU A 129 -15.80 21.81 -5.14
CA LEU A 129 -16.53 20.69 -5.74
C LEU A 129 -16.07 20.41 -7.18
N LEU A 130 -15.74 21.45 -7.94
CA LEU A 130 -15.21 21.32 -9.30
C LEU A 130 -13.79 20.78 -9.30
N THR A 131 -12.95 21.23 -8.39
CA THR A 131 -11.56 20.74 -8.23
C THR A 131 -11.54 19.30 -7.73
N ALA A 132 -12.37 18.97 -6.74
CA ALA A 132 -12.55 17.60 -6.30
C ALA A 132 -13.03 16.66 -7.43
N ASN A 133 -13.90 17.15 -8.32
CA ASN A 133 -14.36 16.36 -9.46
C ASN A 133 -13.28 16.22 -10.56
N MET A 134 -12.43 17.20 -10.77
CA MET A 134 -11.39 17.12 -11.80
C MET A 134 -10.17 16.29 -11.39
N ASP A 135 -9.78 16.34 -10.12
CA ASP A 135 -8.66 15.55 -9.60
C ASP A 135 -8.99 14.06 -9.47
N ASN A 136 -10.22 13.65 -9.65
CA ASN A 136 -10.71 12.36 -9.23
C ASN A 136 -11.71 11.70 -10.16
N LEU A 137 -11.46 11.70 -11.45
CA LEU A 137 -12.23 10.89 -12.43
C LEU A 137 -12.36 9.41 -11.99
N TYR A 138 -11.47 8.95 -11.12
CA TYR A 138 -11.47 7.57 -10.58
C TYR A 138 -12.06 7.44 -9.17
N HIS A 139 -12.40 8.54 -8.49
CA HIS A 139 -12.72 8.51 -7.06
C HIS A 139 -14.03 9.17 -6.67
N CYS A 140 -14.66 9.91 -7.57
CA CYS A 140 -15.86 10.69 -7.24
C CYS A 140 -17.15 9.88 -7.26
N GLU A 141 -17.14 8.77 -7.99
CA GLU A 141 -18.28 7.86 -8.10
C GLU A 141 -17.81 6.45 -7.72
N PRO A 142 -18.68 5.57 -7.23
CA PRO A 142 -18.38 4.16 -7.14
C PRO A 142 -17.88 3.67 -8.49
N LEU A 143 -16.75 2.96 -8.51
CA LEU A 143 -16.24 2.38 -9.74
C LEU A 143 -17.33 1.52 -10.37
N ASN A 144 -17.60 1.74 -11.65
CA ASN A 144 -18.50 0.85 -12.36
C ASN A 144 -17.84 -0.52 -12.56
N TYR A 145 -18.61 -1.51 -12.96
CA TYR A 145 -18.11 -2.87 -13.08
C TYR A 145 -16.96 -3.02 -14.11
N ALA A 146 -16.94 -2.18 -15.14
CA ALA A 146 -15.87 -2.16 -16.13
C ALA A 146 -14.57 -1.59 -15.55
N ASP A 147 -14.67 -0.54 -14.73
CA ASP A 147 -13.52 0.08 -14.07
C ASP A 147 -12.92 -0.86 -13.03
N LEU A 148 -13.74 -1.57 -12.24
CA LEU A 148 -13.27 -2.60 -11.31
C LEU A 148 -12.56 -3.75 -12.02
N ARG A 149 -13.02 -4.17 -13.19
CA ARG A 149 -12.32 -5.16 -14.01
C ARG A 149 -10.98 -4.66 -14.50
N LEU A 150 -10.90 -3.40 -14.92
CA LEU A 150 -9.66 -2.78 -15.36
C LEU A 150 -8.68 -2.72 -14.20
N VAL A 151 -9.12 -2.25 -13.05
CA VAL A 151 -8.30 -2.11 -11.85
C VAL A 151 -7.85 -3.47 -11.33
N SER A 152 -8.74 -4.44 -11.18
CA SER A 152 -8.37 -5.80 -10.74
C SER A 152 -7.48 -6.54 -11.75
N GLY A 153 -7.60 -6.22 -13.04
CA GLY A 153 -6.72 -6.72 -14.09
C GLY A 153 -5.29 -6.14 -14.04
N ALA A 154 -5.09 -5.01 -13.37
CA ALA A 154 -3.79 -4.34 -13.34
C ALA A 154 -2.69 -5.18 -12.68
N VAL A 155 -3.01 -5.95 -11.63
CA VAL A 155 -2.06 -6.88 -11.00
C VAL A 155 -1.60 -7.96 -11.97
N GLY A 156 -2.51 -8.56 -12.71
CA GLY A 156 -2.20 -9.55 -13.75
C GLY A 156 -1.42 -8.94 -14.90
N ALA A 157 -1.82 -7.76 -15.36
CA ALA A 157 -1.13 -7.03 -16.42
C ALA A 157 0.30 -6.64 -15.98
N TRP A 158 0.48 -6.21 -14.73
CA TRP A 158 1.79 -5.92 -14.17
C TRP A 158 2.72 -7.14 -14.25
N ARG A 159 2.26 -8.32 -13.84
CA ARG A 159 3.03 -9.57 -13.89
C ARG A 159 3.42 -9.98 -15.32
N ASN A 160 2.65 -9.57 -16.31
CA ASN A 160 2.86 -9.88 -17.73
C ASN A 160 3.56 -8.76 -18.51
N SER A 161 3.81 -7.60 -17.90
CA SER A 161 4.47 -6.46 -18.54
C SER A 161 5.93 -6.77 -18.86
N ARG A 162 6.43 -6.16 -19.95
CA ARG A 162 7.79 -6.38 -20.44
C ARG A 162 8.81 -5.42 -19.85
N THR A 163 8.38 -4.22 -19.51
CA THR A 163 9.26 -3.17 -18.98
C THR A 163 8.77 -2.64 -17.65
N PHE A 164 9.68 -2.13 -16.82
CA PHE A 164 9.33 -1.49 -15.57
C PHE A 164 8.48 -0.23 -15.76
N SER A 165 8.72 0.53 -16.83
CA SER A 165 7.91 1.72 -17.13
C SER A 165 6.44 1.37 -17.40
N GLU A 166 6.19 0.30 -18.18
CA GLU A 166 4.82 -0.21 -18.41
C GLU A 166 4.18 -0.67 -17.09
N ARG A 167 4.93 -1.36 -16.23
CA ARG A 167 4.46 -1.80 -14.91
C ARG A 167 4.10 -0.62 -14.02
N LEU A 168 4.96 0.39 -13.97
CA LEU A 168 4.70 1.59 -13.18
C LEU A 168 3.46 2.34 -13.67
N ASP A 169 3.29 2.49 -14.97
CA ASP A 169 2.11 3.13 -15.54
C ASP A 169 0.82 2.34 -15.21
N LEU A 170 0.87 1.01 -15.27
CA LEU A 170 -0.25 0.15 -14.85
C LEU A 170 -0.58 0.30 -13.36
N MET A 171 0.42 0.42 -12.50
CA MET A 171 0.20 0.61 -11.06
C MET A 171 -0.45 1.95 -10.77
N LEU A 172 0.05 3.02 -11.38
CA LEU A 172 -0.50 4.36 -11.21
C LEU A 172 -1.94 4.46 -11.73
N THR A 173 -2.23 3.78 -12.85
CA THR A 173 -3.58 3.71 -13.42
C THR A 173 -4.48 2.76 -12.64
N GLY A 174 -3.94 1.63 -12.19
CA GLY A 174 -4.68 0.57 -11.50
C GLY A 174 -4.87 0.80 -10.00
N MET A 175 -4.50 1.95 -9.47
CA MET A 175 -4.64 2.32 -8.05
C MET A 175 -3.89 1.39 -7.08
N ILE A 176 -2.95 0.60 -7.56
CA ILE A 176 -2.14 -0.29 -6.70
C ILE A 176 -1.17 0.56 -5.88
N GLY A 177 -1.27 0.47 -4.55
CA GLY A 177 -0.45 1.25 -3.64
C GLY A 177 -1.10 2.54 -3.14
N TRP A 178 -2.34 2.85 -3.48
CA TRP A 178 -3.01 4.04 -2.97
C TRP A 178 -3.42 3.84 -1.51
N SER A 179 -2.84 4.64 -0.63
CA SER A 179 -2.83 4.40 0.82
C SER A 179 -4.01 4.95 1.61
N CYS A 180 -5.01 5.52 0.96
CA CYS A 180 -6.15 6.11 1.68
C CYS A 180 -7.03 5.04 2.40
N ASN A 181 -7.00 3.80 1.91
CA ASN A 181 -7.79 2.69 2.42
C ASN A 181 -7.21 1.36 1.92
N PHE A 182 -6.49 0.66 2.78
CA PHE A 182 -5.93 -0.64 2.45
C PHE A 182 -5.74 -1.49 3.72
N GLY A 183 -5.67 -2.80 3.57
CA GLY A 183 -5.45 -3.72 4.69
C GLY A 183 -4.53 -4.86 4.34
N PHE A 184 -3.79 -5.34 5.34
CA PHE A 184 -2.93 -6.51 5.28
C PHE A 184 -3.45 -7.61 6.20
N SER A 185 -3.38 -8.86 5.74
CA SER A 185 -3.30 -9.98 6.65
C SER A 185 -1.95 -9.90 7.41
N ARG A 186 -1.88 -10.48 8.60
CA ARG A 186 -0.61 -10.53 9.36
C ARG A 186 0.50 -11.17 8.53
N ASN A 187 0.21 -12.32 7.92
CA ASN A 187 1.17 -13.02 7.08
C ASN A 187 1.64 -12.17 5.88
N GLY A 188 0.72 -11.45 5.23
CA GLY A 188 1.06 -10.55 4.13
C GLY A 188 1.98 -9.42 4.57
N LEU A 189 1.70 -8.80 5.71
CA LEU A 189 2.55 -7.74 6.28
C LEU A 189 3.94 -8.26 6.64
N GLU A 190 4.04 -9.42 7.28
CA GLU A 190 5.32 -10.02 7.67
C GLU A 190 6.16 -10.39 6.44
N ARG A 191 5.56 -10.95 5.40
CA ARG A 191 6.23 -11.24 4.12
C ARG A 191 6.74 -9.98 3.42
N LEU A 192 5.95 -8.91 3.40
CA LEU A 192 6.39 -7.62 2.84
C LEU A 192 7.60 -7.07 3.61
N ARG A 193 7.55 -7.09 4.94
CA ARG A 193 8.66 -6.64 5.78
C ARG A 193 9.94 -7.45 5.57
N GLU A 194 9.82 -8.77 5.48
CA GLU A 194 10.96 -9.65 5.21
C GLU A 194 11.60 -9.33 3.84
N PHE A 195 10.77 -9.12 2.82
CA PHE A 195 11.25 -8.69 1.50
C PHE A 195 11.98 -7.36 1.57
N GLN A 196 11.39 -6.34 2.22
CA GLN A 196 12.00 -5.02 2.33
C GLN A 196 13.28 -5.04 3.17
N LYS A 197 13.32 -5.82 4.25
CA LYS A 197 14.51 -6.02 5.07
C LYS A 197 15.64 -6.66 4.27
N SER A 198 15.36 -7.76 3.59
CA SER A 198 16.37 -8.48 2.80
C SER A 198 16.85 -7.71 1.58
N THR A 199 16.00 -6.88 0.98
CA THR A 199 16.30 -6.17 -0.27
C THR A 199 16.92 -4.80 -0.02
N TYR A 200 16.43 -4.07 0.98
CA TYR A 200 16.80 -2.66 1.21
C TYR A 200 17.37 -2.39 2.60
N GLY A 201 17.41 -3.39 3.48
CA GLY A 201 17.82 -3.21 4.88
C GLY A 201 16.80 -2.43 5.71
N LEU A 202 15.52 -2.39 5.32
CA LEU A 202 14.47 -1.71 6.06
C LEU A 202 14.02 -2.58 7.24
N ASP A 203 14.41 -2.21 8.45
CA ASP A 203 14.06 -2.94 9.67
C ASP A 203 12.75 -2.47 10.30
N GLU A 204 12.34 -1.23 10.05
CA GLU A 204 11.23 -0.59 10.73
C GLU A 204 10.14 -0.15 9.72
N GLY A 205 8.95 -0.76 9.84
CA GLY A 205 7.79 -0.37 9.03
C GLY A 205 7.72 -1.00 7.65
N ILE A 206 6.85 -0.45 6.82
CA ILE A 206 6.58 -0.86 5.43
C ILE A 206 6.63 0.31 4.44
N PHE A 207 6.83 1.53 4.93
CA PHE A 207 6.99 2.75 4.14
C PHE A 207 8.41 3.26 4.30
N ASP A 208 9.14 3.38 3.19
CA ASP A 208 10.54 3.82 3.21
C ASP A 208 10.66 5.33 3.43
N SER A 209 10.82 5.72 4.70
CA SER A 209 10.99 7.12 5.08
C SER A 209 12.30 7.72 4.58
N ASN A 210 13.32 6.92 4.29
CA ASN A 210 14.60 7.43 3.80
C ASN A 210 14.53 7.82 2.33
N ALA A 211 13.82 7.01 1.52
CA ALA A 211 13.67 7.27 0.08
C ALA A 211 12.62 8.34 -0.24
N PHE A 212 11.58 8.50 0.64
CA PHE A 212 10.41 9.35 0.37
C PHE A 212 10.18 10.44 1.42
N GLN A 213 11.22 10.87 2.15
CA GLN A 213 11.13 11.94 3.16
C GLN A 213 10.88 13.33 2.57
N GLU A 214 11.50 13.61 1.42
CA GLU A 214 11.44 14.92 0.77
C GLU A 214 10.47 14.90 -0.40
N GLY A 215 9.23 15.10 -0.12
CA GLY A 215 8.25 15.20 -1.20
C GLY A 215 6.93 14.53 -0.84
N TRP A 216 5.93 14.87 -1.59
CA TRP A 216 4.60 14.38 -1.41
C TRP A 216 4.33 13.20 -2.35
N GLY A 217 4.09 12.02 -1.79
CA GLY A 217 3.57 10.87 -2.53
C GLY A 217 4.63 9.87 -3.01
N TYR A 218 4.13 8.81 -3.60
CA TYR A 218 4.85 7.63 -4.09
C TYR A 218 5.41 6.69 -3.01
N GLU A 219 5.36 7.02 -1.73
CA GLU A 219 5.70 6.09 -0.65
C GLU A 219 4.76 4.88 -0.64
N ASP A 220 3.49 5.14 -0.91
CA ASP A 220 2.44 4.15 -1.02
C ASP A 220 2.55 3.32 -2.31
N VAL A 221 2.85 3.96 -3.43
CA VAL A 221 3.14 3.27 -4.70
C VAL A 221 4.36 2.36 -4.54
N ALA A 222 5.41 2.82 -3.86
CA ALA A 222 6.58 1.99 -3.55
C ALA A 222 6.21 0.77 -2.72
N MET A 223 5.40 0.95 -1.66
CA MET A 223 4.90 -0.15 -0.84
C MET A 223 4.10 -1.16 -1.68
N GLY A 224 3.23 -0.70 -2.58
CA GLY A 224 2.48 -1.55 -3.49
C GLY A 224 3.37 -2.33 -4.47
N ILE A 225 4.43 -1.70 -5.01
CA ILE A 225 5.42 -2.36 -5.85
C ILE A 225 6.19 -3.42 -5.05
N ASP A 226 6.65 -3.09 -3.85
CA ASP A 226 7.34 -4.03 -2.97
C ASP A 226 6.44 -5.24 -2.65
N ALA A 227 5.14 -5.03 -2.42
CA ALA A 227 4.19 -6.11 -2.19
C ALA A 227 4.06 -7.05 -3.41
N LEU A 228 4.09 -6.50 -4.63
CA LEU A 228 4.10 -7.31 -5.86
C LEU A 228 5.39 -8.11 -6.01
N TYR A 229 6.56 -7.52 -5.72
CA TYR A 229 7.85 -8.23 -5.74
C TYR A 229 7.97 -9.28 -4.63
N ALA A 230 7.40 -9.02 -3.46
CA ALA A 230 7.29 -9.98 -2.36
C ALA A 230 6.34 -11.15 -2.69
N GLY A 231 5.66 -11.10 -3.83
CA GLY A 231 4.73 -12.13 -4.31
C GLY A 231 3.44 -12.21 -3.48
N LEU A 232 3.00 -11.09 -2.89
CA LEU A 232 1.75 -11.05 -2.15
C LEU A 232 0.56 -11.29 -3.08
N ASP A 233 -0.46 -11.95 -2.55
CA ASP A 233 -1.76 -12.01 -3.19
C ASP A 233 -2.53 -10.73 -2.91
N ILE A 234 -2.73 -9.92 -3.98
CA ILE A 234 -3.29 -8.57 -3.90
C ILE A 234 -4.64 -8.53 -4.59
N THR A 235 -5.63 -7.98 -3.92
CA THR A 235 -6.93 -7.66 -4.53
C THR A 235 -7.27 -6.19 -4.37
N ILE A 236 -8.04 -5.65 -5.33
CA ILE A 236 -8.57 -4.29 -5.34
C ILE A 236 -10.08 -4.40 -5.50
N THR A 237 -10.84 -3.77 -4.61
CA THR A 237 -12.28 -3.97 -4.58
C THR A 237 -13.05 -2.76 -4.07
N ASP A 238 -14.27 -2.60 -4.56
CA ASP A 238 -15.25 -1.64 -4.06
C ASP A 238 -16.03 -2.18 -2.83
N GLY A 239 -15.82 -3.44 -2.46
CA GLY A 239 -16.48 -4.07 -1.31
C GLY A 239 -16.06 -3.51 0.05
N VAL A 240 -14.92 -2.81 0.12
CA VAL A 240 -14.40 -2.14 1.31
C VAL A 240 -14.16 -0.66 1.02
N ARG A 241 -15.16 0.00 0.48
CA ARG A 241 -15.09 1.41 0.10
C ARG A 241 -15.14 2.33 1.30
N VAL A 242 -14.40 3.46 1.22
CA VAL A 242 -14.50 4.57 2.15
C VAL A 242 -15.12 5.81 1.51
N GLY A 243 -15.83 6.61 2.30
CA GLY A 243 -16.09 7.99 2.00
C GLY A 243 -14.85 8.81 2.33
N HIS A 244 -14.58 9.85 1.55
CA HIS A 244 -13.46 10.76 1.78
C HIS A 244 -14.00 12.18 1.87
N HIS A 245 -13.76 12.84 3.01
CA HIS A 245 -14.13 14.22 3.21
C HIS A 245 -13.34 15.11 2.26
N SER A 246 -14.04 15.87 1.45
CA SER A 246 -13.39 16.89 0.61
C SER A 246 -12.86 18.01 1.51
N HIS A 247 -11.60 18.32 1.38
CA HIS A 247 -10.94 19.43 2.09
C HIS A 247 -9.94 20.13 1.16
N ASP A 248 -9.61 21.37 1.49
CA ASP A 248 -8.58 22.10 0.76
C ASP A 248 -7.24 21.39 0.86
N ARG A 249 -6.61 21.16 -0.28
CA ARG A 249 -5.22 20.74 -0.33
C ARG A 249 -4.33 21.98 -0.10
N SER A 250 -4.01 22.24 1.17
CA SER A 250 -3.21 23.41 1.54
C SER A 250 -1.72 23.28 1.18
N ASP A 251 -1.25 22.09 0.83
CA ASP A 251 0.16 21.78 0.86
C ASP A 251 0.68 21.35 -0.51
N GLY A 252 1.10 22.34 -1.27
CA GLY A 252 2.10 22.17 -2.30
C GLY A 252 1.78 21.18 -3.43
N LEU A 253 2.22 21.50 -4.60
CA LEU A 253 2.15 20.66 -5.79
C LEU A 253 2.79 19.29 -5.49
N PHE A 254 2.00 18.25 -5.68
CA PHE A 254 2.48 16.88 -5.76
C PHE A 254 3.58 16.81 -6.83
N ASP A 255 4.82 16.52 -6.40
CA ASP A 255 5.95 16.48 -7.33
C ASP A 255 6.03 15.09 -7.99
N HIS A 256 5.15 14.87 -8.95
CA HIS A 256 5.11 13.64 -9.73
C HIS A 256 6.46 13.29 -10.38
N VAL A 257 7.24 14.30 -10.76
CA VAL A 257 8.52 14.06 -11.43
C VAL A 257 9.54 13.49 -10.45
N LYS A 258 9.66 14.08 -9.26
CA LYS A 258 10.56 13.57 -8.23
C LYS A 258 10.15 12.20 -7.71
N GLY A 259 8.86 12.01 -7.42
CA GLY A 259 8.35 10.73 -6.95
C GLY A 259 8.56 9.61 -7.96
N ARG A 260 8.24 9.88 -9.24
CA ARG A 260 8.50 8.92 -10.33
C ARG A 260 10.00 8.61 -10.47
N HIS A 261 10.86 9.62 -10.36
CA HIS A 261 12.30 9.42 -10.41
C HIS A 261 12.79 8.55 -9.25
N ALA A 262 12.35 8.82 -8.02
CA ALA A 262 12.71 8.03 -6.84
C ALA A 262 12.28 6.55 -7.00
N ILE A 263 11.09 6.29 -7.51
CA ILE A 263 10.61 4.93 -7.84
C ILE A 263 11.54 4.28 -8.89
N MET A 264 11.83 4.97 -9.99
CA MET A 264 12.67 4.41 -11.05
C MET A 264 14.08 4.09 -10.55
N GLU A 265 14.68 4.94 -9.74
CA GLU A 265 15.99 4.68 -9.13
C GLU A 265 15.97 3.47 -8.19
N ARG A 266 14.96 3.40 -7.31
CA ARG A 266 14.78 2.31 -6.35
C ARG A 266 14.72 0.94 -7.03
N TYR A 267 13.97 0.83 -8.11
CA TYR A 267 13.69 -0.47 -8.75
C TYR A 267 14.62 -0.82 -9.91
N ARG A 268 15.48 0.10 -10.36
CA ARG A 268 16.43 -0.15 -11.45
C ARG A 268 17.33 -1.36 -11.20
N GLY A 269 17.77 -1.56 -9.96
CA GLY A 269 18.59 -2.69 -9.58
C GLY A 269 17.84 -4.03 -9.63
N LEU A 270 16.60 -4.04 -9.14
CA LEU A 270 15.74 -5.22 -9.10
C LEU A 270 15.35 -5.69 -10.52
N GLU A 271 15.05 -4.76 -11.43
CA GLU A 271 14.72 -5.08 -12.81
C GLU A 271 15.91 -5.74 -13.53
N LYS A 272 17.12 -5.20 -13.38
CA LYS A 272 18.33 -5.81 -13.95
C LYS A 272 18.59 -7.20 -13.38
N ALA A 273 18.40 -7.39 -12.08
CA ALA A 273 18.56 -8.71 -11.47
C ALA A 273 17.49 -9.70 -11.97
N SER A 274 16.23 -9.25 -12.10
CA SER A 274 15.13 -10.05 -12.62
C SER A 274 15.36 -10.45 -14.08
N GLU A 275 15.79 -9.52 -14.94
CA GLU A 275 16.10 -9.80 -16.34
C GLU A 275 17.24 -10.81 -16.48
N SER A 276 18.30 -10.67 -15.69
CA SER A 276 19.41 -11.62 -15.70
C SER A 276 18.99 -13.00 -15.23
N TRP A 277 18.10 -13.09 -14.23
CA TRP A 277 17.58 -14.36 -13.71
C TRP A 277 16.64 -15.05 -14.68
N GLU A 278 15.79 -14.31 -15.38
CA GLU A 278 14.95 -14.85 -16.47
C GLU A 278 15.80 -15.36 -17.64
N TRP A 279 16.89 -14.67 -17.95
CA TRP A 279 17.85 -15.16 -18.97
C TRP A 279 18.50 -16.47 -18.52
N VAL A 280 18.93 -16.57 -17.23
CA VAL A 280 19.49 -17.81 -16.68
C VAL A 280 18.47 -18.96 -16.70
N LYS A 281 17.21 -18.72 -16.33
CA LYS A 281 16.15 -19.72 -16.42
C LYS A 281 15.93 -20.17 -17.88
N ARG A 282 15.86 -19.26 -18.83
CA ARG A 282 15.71 -19.57 -20.26
C ARG A 282 16.93 -20.36 -20.78
N ALA A 283 18.12 -19.96 -20.42
CA ALA A 283 19.33 -20.69 -20.75
C ALA A 283 19.34 -22.10 -20.17
N ALA A 284 18.91 -22.28 -18.92
CA ALA A 284 18.78 -23.59 -18.29
C ALA A 284 17.72 -24.48 -18.97
N ILE A 285 16.57 -23.92 -19.39
CA ILE A 285 15.53 -24.65 -20.13
C ILE A 285 16.07 -25.08 -21.52
N VAL A 286 16.74 -24.17 -22.23
CA VAL A 286 17.37 -24.48 -23.52
C VAL A 286 18.46 -25.53 -23.33
N ALA A 287 19.31 -25.39 -22.32
CA ALA A 287 20.31 -26.40 -22.00
C ALA A 287 19.67 -27.76 -21.69
N SER A 288 18.62 -27.82 -20.86
CA SER A 288 17.93 -29.08 -20.56
C SER A 288 17.28 -29.73 -21.79
N ALA A 289 16.77 -28.94 -22.73
CA ALA A 289 16.22 -29.43 -23.99
C ALA A 289 17.29 -30.01 -24.92
N PHE A 290 18.52 -29.49 -24.90
CA PHE A 290 19.66 -30.06 -25.63
C PHE A 290 20.27 -31.30 -24.94
N PHE A 291 20.02 -31.50 -23.64
CA PHE A 291 20.70 -32.52 -22.83
C PHE A 291 19.96 -33.84 -22.65
N THR A 292 18.76 -34.01 -23.19
CA THR A 292 18.20 -35.35 -23.38
C THR A 292 19.02 -36.22 -24.32
N GLY A 293 20.15 -35.71 -24.82
CA GLY A 293 21.12 -36.36 -25.70
C GLY A 293 22.60 -36.34 -25.25
N GLY A 294 22.92 -36.24 -23.99
CA GLY A 294 24.22 -36.73 -23.45
C GLY A 294 25.43 -35.80 -23.44
N LEU A 295 25.38 -34.60 -22.83
CA LEU A 295 26.62 -33.81 -22.49
C LEU A 295 26.36 -32.82 -21.33
N ILE A 296 26.24 -33.33 -20.10
CA ILE A 296 25.79 -32.55 -18.94
C ILE A 296 26.88 -31.74 -18.21
N THR A 297 28.14 -32.06 -18.32
CA THR A 297 29.18 -31.56 -17.40
C THR A 297 29.78 -30.20 -17.79
N GLY A 298 29.73 -29.79 -19.04
CA GLY A 298 30.46 -28.58 -19.51
C GLY A 298 29.73 -27.26 -19.25
N LEU A 299 28.40 -27.22 -19.21
CA LEU A 299 27.63 -25.97 -19.21
C LEU A 299 27.28 -25.46 -17.81
N VAL A 300 27.18 -26.34 -16.79
CA VAL A 300 27.02 -25.92 -15.41
C VAL A 300 28.25 -25.16 -14.92
N THR A 301 29.44 -25.62 -15.35
CA THR A 301 30.71 -24.93 -15.06
C THR A 301 30.77 -23.56 -15.73
N CYS A 302 30.27 -23.42 -16.94
CA CYS A 302 30.26 -22.14 -17.68
C CYS A 302 29.31 -21.10 -17.04
N ALA A 303 28.13 -21.52 -16.56
CA ALA A 303 27.17 -20.65 -15.87
C ALA A 303 27.73 -20.14 -14.54
N ILE A 304 28.38 -20.99 -13.76
CA ILE A 304 29.00 -20.64 -12.47
C ILE A 304 30.18 -19.68 -12.71
N THR A 305 30.98 -19.91 -13.76
CA THR A 305 32.11 -19.04 -14.08
C THR A 305 31.65 -17.66 -14.56
N MET A 306 30.57 -17.57 -15.32
CA MET A 306 29.99 -16.29 -15.73
C MET A 306 29.37 -15.50 -14.55
N GLN A 307 28.77 -16.18 -13.58
CA GLN A 307 28.25 -15.55 -12.37
C GLN A 307 29.39 -14.92 -11.54
N SER A 308 30.52 -15.60 -11.43
CA SER A 308 31.73 -15.08 -10.77
C SER A 308 32.35 -13.90 -11.53
N MET A 309 32.31 -13.88 -12.86
CA MET A 309 32.84 -12.79 -13.68
C MET A 309 31.97 -11.53 -13.67
N MET A 310 30.66 -11.65 -13.39
CA MET A 310 29.74 -10.51 -13.34
C MET A 310 29.63 -9.88 -11.93
N GLY A 311 30.37 -10.37 -10.93
CA GLY A 311 30.41 -9.78 -9.59
C GLY A 311 29.06 -9.84 -8.83
N ILE A 312 28.21 -10.79 -9.18
CA ILE A 312 26.94 -11.03 -8.50
C ILE A 312 27.21 -12.14 -7.45
N ASN A 313 27.38 -11.71 -6.19
CA ASN A 313 27.44 -12.61 -5.02
C ASN A 313 26.05 -12.92 -4.55
#